data_bfd08280f036d04ba5d22e1c5e6f1db0
#
_entry.id   bfd08280f036d04ba5d22e1c5e6f1db0
#
_cell.length_a   1.000
_cell.length_b   1.000
_cell.length_c   1.000
_cell.angle_alpha   90.00
_cell.angle_beta   90.00
_cell.angle_gamma   90.00
#
_symmetry.space_group_name_H-M   'P 1'
#
loop_
_entity.id
_entity.type
_entity.pdbx_description
1 polymer ?
#
loop_
_entity_poly.entity_id
_entity_poly.type
_entity_poly.pdbx_seq_one_letter_code
_entity_poly.pdbx_strand_id
1 'polypeptide(L)'
;MEEGFDFLGFNHRHYNGKLLIKPSKKKVLEFCKIIGRDISAMIGCEQEVVIKRLNPILRGFSNYYKGVVSKQTFEYIKSRTWQYLWSWSKRKHPNKNTKWVRKRYFKTIDGNKWTFATITSDRRGKEKDLILYPIAYTPIERHVKVKGDSSPDDPSLREYWEKRHQKYGKSYWERNSRNYKIAQNQNWKCPICGESLFNGEELDTHHIVPVAQGGDNSVKNLQHLHARVPYTGTFKIQVYRLK
;
A
#
# COMPACT_ATOMS: atom_id res chain seq x y z
N MET A 1 20.29 27.85 5.37
CA MET A 1 19.78 26.48 5.02
C MET A 1 19.37 26.33 3.55
N GLU A 2 19.97 27.09 2.67
CA GLU A 2 19.70 26.95 1.22
C GLU A 2 20.31 25.68 0.63
N GLU A 3 21.39 25.17 1.17
CA GLU A 3 22.03 23.93 0.71
C GLU A 3 21.29 22.64 1.09
N GLY A 4 20.46 22.68 2.14
CA GLY A 4 19.73 21.52 2.66
C GLY A 4 20.63 20.49 3.32
N PHE A 5 20.02 19.45 3.92
CA PHE A 5 20.72 18.33 4.55
C PHE A 5 19.93 17.02 4.34
N ASP A 6 20.63 15.91 4.39
CA ASP A 6 20.04 14.57 4.34
C ASP A 6 19.93 13.97 5.73
N PHE A 7 18.72 13.54 6.12
CA PHE A 7 18.46 12.87 7.39
C PHE A 7 17.51 11.68 7.17
N LEU A 8 17.87 10.52 7.68
CA LEU A 8 17.09 9.26 7.56
C LEU A 8 16.61 8.94 6.14
N GLY A 9 17.41 9.27 5.13
CA GLY A 9 17.05 9.04 3.73
C GLY A 9 16.16 10.10 3.10
N PHE A 10 15.85 11.16 3.83
CA PHE A 10 15.13 12.32 3.32
C PHE A 10 16.06 13.52 3.16
N ASN A 11 15.88 14.27 2.09
CA ASN A 11 16.53 15.56 1.87
C ASN A 11 15.60 16.68 2.30
N HIS A 12 16.05 17.50 3.24
CA HIS A 12 15.37 18.68 3.76
C HIS A 12 16.01 19.93 3.17
N ARG A 13 15.28 20.69 2.36
CA ARG A 13 15.81 21.89 1.69
C ARG A 13 14.74 22.96 1.54
N HIS A 14 15.15 24.21 1.66
CA HIS A 14 14.32 25.35 1.29
C HIS A 14 14.35 25.59 -0.22
N TYR A 15 13.18 25.76 -0.81
CA TYR A 15 12.98 26.15 -2.20
C TYR A 15 12.06 27.37 -2.23
N ASN A 16 12.56 28.52 -2.64
CA ASN A 16 11.80 29.78 -2.69
C ASN A 16 11.05 30.05 -1.37
N GLY A 17 11.75 29.96 -0.24
CA GLY A 17 11.19 30.18 1.09
C GLY A 17 10.33 29.05 1.69
N LYS A 18 10.06 27.98 0.92
CA LYS A 18 9.26 26.83 1.37
C LYS A 18 10.14 25.62 1.67
N LEU A 19 10.03 25.08 2.88
CA LEU A 19 10.67 23.80 3.22
C LEU A 19 10.02 22.66 2.46
N LEU A 20 10.78 21.96 1.63
CA LEU A 20 10.37 20.72 0.98
C LEU A 20 11.20 19.56 1.52
N ILE A 21 10.50 18.47 1.82
CA ILE A 21 11.10 17.19 2.19
C ILE A 21 10.93 16.26 1.00
N LYS A 22 12.04 15.68 0.52
CA LYS A 22 12.08 14.77 -0.64
C LYS A 22 12.88 13.52 -0.29
N PRO A 23 12.74 12.40 -1.01
CA PRO A 23 13.68 11.29 -0.92
C PRO A 23 15.11 11.77 -1.26
N SER A 24 16.12 11.37 -0.47
CA SER A 24 17.50 11.78 -0.75
C SER A 24 18.00 11.15 -2.04
N LYS A 25 18.71 11.93 -2.86
CA LYS A 25 19.25 11.47 -4.16
C LYS A 25 20.13 10.23 -4.02
N LYS A 26 20.95 10.18 -2.97
CA LYS A 26 21.83 9.04 -2.66
C LYS A 26 21.02 7.76 -2.47
N LYS A 27 19.96 7.80 -1.65
CA LYS A 27 19.09 6.64 -1.38
C LYS A 27 18.29 6.20 -2.59
N VAL A 28 17.82 7.12 -3.42
CA VAL A 28 17.12 6.81 -4.67
C VAL A 28 18.04 6.08 -5.66
N LEU A 29 19.28 6.57 -5.84
CA LEU A 29 20.26 5.94 -6.73
C LEU A 29 20.70 4.57 -6.22
N GLU A 30 20.92 4.43 -4.90
CA GLU A 30 21.24 3.16 -4.25
C GLU A 30 20.10 2.14 -4.48
N PHE A 31 18.86 2.55 -4.27
CA PHE A 31 17.68 1.71 -4.51
C PHE A 31 17.58 1.25 -5.97
N CYS A 32 17.78 2.15 -6.93
CA CYS A 32 17.80 1.78 -8.35
C CYS A 32 18.93 0.77 -8.68
N LYS A 33 20.12 0.92 -8.07
CA LYS A 33 21.22 -0.05 -8.23
C LYS A 33 20.86 -1.43 -7.68
N ILE A 34 20.20 -1.49 -6.51
CA ILE A 34 19.72 -2.74 -5.91
C ILE A 34 18.73 -3.43 -6.86
N ILE A 35 17.70 -2.71 -7.33
CA ILE A 35 16.74 -3.25 -8.31
C ILE A 35 17.43 -3.74 -9.57
N GLY A 36 18.38 -2.99 -10.10
CA GLY A 36 19.13 -3.39 -11.31
C GLY A 36 19.93 -4.67 -11.11
N ARG A 37 20.57 -4.85 -9.95
CA ARG A 37 21.29 -6.08 -9.58
C ARG A 37 20.33 -7.26 -9.42
N ASP A 38 19.23 -7.08 -8.69
CA ASP A 38 18.22 -8.12 -8.48
C ASP A 38 17.64 -8.60 -9.82
N ILE A 39 17.26 -7.69 -10.72
CA ILE A 39 16.76 -8.04 -12.06
C ILE A 39 17.84 -8.78 -12.87
N SER A 40 19.09 -8.34 -12.82
CA SER A 40 20.18 -8.97 -13.56
C SER A 40 20.46 -10.39 -13.06
N ALA A 41 20.41 -10.61 -11.76
CA ALA A 41 20.60 -11.93 -11.14
C ALA A 41 19.48 -12.92 -11.51
N MET A 42 18.27 -12.42 -11.81
CA MET A 42 17.11 -13.24 -12.18
C MET A 42 16.99 -13.55 -13.67
N ILE A 43 18.09 -13.54 -14.45
CA ILE A 43 18.05 -13.79 -15.91
C ILE A 43 17.47 -15.17 -16.27
N GLY A 44 17.71 -16.18 -15.43
CA GLY A 44 17.17 -17.53 -15.59
C GLY A 44 15.72 -17.70 -15.13
N CYS A 45 15.19 -16.74 -14.38
CA CYS A 45 13.87 -16.88 -13.76
C CYS A 45 12.73 -16.58 -14.74
N GLU A 46 11.54 -17.14 -14.47
CA GLU A 46 10.33 -16.79 -15.17
C GLU A 46 9.83 -15.38 -14.77
N GLN A 47 9.08 -14.74 -15.68
CA GLN A 47 8.55 -13.39 -15.50
C GLN A 47 7.74 -13.24 -14.20
N GLU A 48 6.97 -14.25 -13.85
CA GLU A 48 6.17 -14.30 -12.63
C GLU A 48 7.03 -14.14 -11.37
N VAL A 49 8.15 -14.85 -11.31
CA VAL A 49 9.10 -14.80 -10.18
C VAL A 49 9.70 -13.40 -10.06
N VAL A 50 10.09 -12.79 -11.19
CA VAL A 50 10.61 -11.43 -11.22
C VAL A 50 9.60 -10.43 -10.67
N ILE A 51 8.34 -10.51 -11.10
CA ILE A 51 7.28 -9.61 -10.62
C ILE A 51 7.02 -9.82 -9.13
N LYS A 52 6.89 -11.07 -8.68
CA LYS A 52 6.65 -11.40 -7.27
C LYS A 52 7.78 -10.91 -6.36
N ARG A 53 9.03 -10.96 -6.83
CA ARG A 53 10.19 -10.43 -6.10
C ARG A 53 10.21 -8.92 -6.03
N LEU A 54 9.91 -8.22 -7.13
CA LEU A 54 10.02 -6.76 -7.20
C LEU A 54 8.85 -6.04 -6.54
N ASN A 55 7.63 -6.59 -6.59
CA ASN A 55 6.43 -5.92 -6.07
C ASN A 55 6.53 -5.53 -4.59
N PRO A 56 6.96 -6.40 -3.66
CA PRO A 56 7.14 -6.00 -2.26
C PRO A 56 8.18 -4.90 -2.07
N ILE A 57 9.29 -4.96 -2.84
CA ILE A 57 10.39 -4.00 -2.77
C ILE A 57 9.92 -2.60 -3.23
N LEU A 58 9.26 -2.52 -4.39
CA LEU A 58 8.72 -1.27 -4.93
C LEU A 58 7.64 -0.68 -4.02
N ARG A 59 6.75 -1.53 -3.49
CA ARG A 59 5.70 -1.12 -2.57
C ARG A 59 6.27 -0.63 -1.24
N GLY A 60 7.26 -1.31 -0.69
CA GLY A 60 7.95 -0.89 0.53
C GLY A 60 8.57 0.49 0.38
N PHE A 61 9.30 0.73 -0.73
CA PHE A 61 9.89 2.03 -1.03
C PHE A 61 8.82 3.12 -1.17
N SER A 62 7.76 2.86 -1.91
CA SER A 62 6.69 3.85 -2.11
C SER A 62 5.95 4.18 -0.82
N ASN A 63 5.67 3.18 0.02
CA ASN A 63 5.02 3.38 1.32
C ASN A 63 5.88 4.22 2.27
N TYR A 64 7.20 4.03 2.27
CA TYR A 64 8.13 4.81 3.08
C TYR A 64 8.16 6.29 2.67
N TYR A 65 8.11 6.57 1.37
CA TYR A 65 8.25 7.93 0.84
C TYR A 65 6.94 8.60 0.40
N LYS A 66 5.77 7.93 0.49
CA LYS A 66 4.50 8.53 0.08
C LYS A 66 4.07 9.77 0.90
N GLY A 67 4.62 9.95 2.11
CA GLY A 67 4.32 11.09 2.98
C GLY A 67 4.98 12.40 2.58
N VAL A 68 5.93 12.38 1.64
CA VAL A 68 6.75 13.54 1.25
C VAL A 68 6.64 13.86 -0.24
N VAL A 69 7.37 14.86 -0.72
CA VAL A 69 7.38 15.26 -2.14
C VAL A 69 8.18 14.23 -2.96
N SER A 70 7.55 13.12 -3.34
CA SER A 70 8.22 11.97 -3.95
C SER A 70 7.71 11.60 -5.36
N LYS A 71 6.73 12.32 -5.91
CA LYS A 71 6.11 11.96 -7.21
C LYS A 71 7.13 11.84 -8.35
N GLN A 72 8.01 12.82 -8.49
CA GLN A 72 9.07 12.79 -9.49
C GLN A 72 10.06 11.63 -9.26
N THR A 73 10.35 11.32 -8.00
CA THR A 73 11.18 10.17 -7.62
C THR A 73 10.54 8.86 -8.04
N PHE A 74 9.23 8.70 -7.83
CA PHE A 74 8.51 7.49 -8.24
C PHE A 74 8.50 7.32 -9.77
N GLU A 75 8.32 8.41 -10.52
CA GLU A 75 8.43 8.38 -11.99
C GLU A 75 9.85 8.01 -12.45
N TYR A 76 10.89 8.54 -11.81
CA TYR A 76 12.27 8.17 -12.08
C TYR A 76 12.53 6.69 -11.84
N ILE A 77 12.10 6.15 -10.67
CA ILE A 77 12.26 4.73 -10.34
C ILE A 77 11.49 3.86 -11.33
N LYS A 78 10.26 4.23 -11.70
CA LYS A 78 9.48 3.54 -12.74
C LYS A 78 10.27 3.44 -14.05
N SER A 79 10.82 4.57 -14.52
CA SER A 79 11.59 4.63 -15.76
C SER A 79 12.85 3.75 -15.69
N ARG A 80 13.62 3.82 -14.58
CA ARG A 80 14.81 2.99 -14.38
C ARG A 80 14.48 1.51 -14.30
N THR A 81 13.45 1.14 -13.56
CA THR A 81 12.98 -0.26 -13.44
C THR A 81 12.56 -0.78 -14.81
N TRP A 82 11.83 0.01 -15.58
CA TRP A 82 11.45 -0.35 -16.95
C TRP A 82 12.67 -0.62 -17.83
N GLN A 83 13.69 0.23 -17.79
CA GLN A 83 14.94 0.05 -18.56
C GLN A 83 15.65 -1.26 -18.20
N TYR A 84 15.72 -1.59 -16.90
CA TYR A 84 16.33 -2.85 -16.45
C TYR A 84 15.53 -4.07 -16.92
N LEU A 85 14.20 -4.03 -16.82
CA LEU A 85 13.32 -5.11 -17.28
C LEU A 85 13.34 -5.27 -18.79
N TRP A 86 13.43 -4.17 -19.53
CA TRP A 86 13.58 -4.22 -20.98
C TRP A 86 14.90 -4.89 -21.37
N SER A 87 16.02 -4.51 -20.76
CA SER A 87 17.33 -5.11 -20.97
C SER A 87 17.35 -6.59 -20.57
N TRP A 88 16.71 -6.95 -19.46
CA TRP A 88 16.53 -8.33 -19.01
C TRP A 88 15.75 -9.16 -20.05
N SER A 89 14.63 -8.66 -20.51
CA SER A 89 13.80 -9.34 -21.53
C SER A 89 14.55 -9.58 -22.83
N LYS A 90 15.33 -8.61 -23.28
CA LYS A 90 16.15 -8.73 -24.49
C LYS A 90 17.30 -9.74 -24.32
N ARG A 91 17.99 -9.72 -23.17
CA ARG A 91 19.07 -10.69 -22.88
C ARG A 91 18.55 -12.13 -22.77
N LYS A 92 17.32 -12.31 -22.28
CA LYS A 92 16.70 -13.65 -22.20
C LYS A 92 16.38 -14.23 -23.58
N HIS A 93 16.21 -13.39 -24.59
CA HIS A 93 15.87 -13.80 -25.95
C HIS A 93 16.70 -13.05 -27.01
N PRO A 94 18.01 -13.33 -27.10
CA PRO A 94 18.93 -12.58 -27.98
C PRO A 94 18.55 -12.69 -29.46
N ASN A 95 18.00 -13.83 -29.87
CA ASN A 95 17.61 -14.12 -31.27
C ASN A 95 16.19 -13.65 -31.64
N LYS A 96 15.47 -12.97 -30.73
CA LYS A 96 14.13 -12.46 -31.01
C LYS A 96 14.13 -10.96 -31.23
N ASN A 97 13.30 -10.51 -32.18
CA ASN A 97 13.17 -9.08 -32.45
C ASN A 97 12.43 -8.34 -31.32
N THR A 98 12.55 -7.02 -31.29
CA THR A 98 11.98 -6.17 -30.27
C THR A 98 10.45 -6.21 -30.20
N LYS A 99 9.76 -6.42 -31.34
CA LYS A 99 8.29 -6.57 -31.40
C LYS A 99 7.83 -7.82 -30.65
N TRP A 100 8.55 -8.94 -30.87
CA TRP A 100 8.27 -10.19 -30.17
C TRP A 100 8.48 -10.07 -28.66
N VAL A 101 9.65 -9.51 -28.24
CA VAL A 101 9.98 -9.31 -26.83
C VAL A 101 8.92 -8.43 -26.14
N ARG A 102 8.50 -7.34 -26.80
CA ARG A 102 7.43 -6.50 -26.29
C ARG A 102 6.13 -7.28 -26.11
N LYS A 103 5.67 -8.00 -27.14
CA LYS A 103 4.42 -8.79 -27.08
C LYS A 103 4.45 -9.86 -25.99
N ARG A 104 5.63 -10.45 -25.74
CA ARG A 104 5.82 -11.52 -24.73
C ARG A 104 5.75 -11.00 -23.31
N TYR A 105 6.39 -9.86 -23.00
CA TYR A 105 6.64 -9.39 -21.64
C TYR A 105 5.82 -8.18 -21.22
N PHE A 106 5.32 -7.41 -22.17
CA PHE A 106 4.61 -6.16 -21.91
C PHE A 106 3.19 -6.23 -22.48
N LYS A 107 2.21 -5.97 -21.61
CA LYS A 107 0.80 -5.94 -21.96
C LYS A 107 0.25 -4.52 -21.96
N THR A 108 -0.88 -4.33 -22.62
CA THR A 108 -1.67 -3.10 -22.48
C THR A 108 -2.68 -3.32 -21.35
N ILE A 109 -2.52 -2.57 -20.24
CA ILE A 109 -3.38 -2.63 -19.07
C ILE A 109 -3.73 -1.20 -18.68
N ASP A 110 -5.01 -0.92 -18.48
CA ASP A 110 -5.53 0.41 -18.12
C ASP A 110 -4.99 1.54 -19.04
N GLY A 111 -4.92 1.29 -20.35
CA GLY A 111 -4.41 2.24 -21.34
C GLY A 111 -2.89 2.36 -21.43
N ASN A 112 -2.14 1.76 -20.51
CA ASN A 112 -0.68 1.73 -20.53
C ASN A 112 -0.17 0.55 -21.39
N LYS A 113 0.39 0.86 -22.56
CA LYS A 113 0.88 -0.14 -23.55
C LYS A 113 2.16 -0.87 -23.15
N TRP A 114 2.84 -0.47 -22.07
CA TRP A 114 4.15 -0.96 -21.68
C TRP A 114 4.17 -1.47 -20.23
N THR A 115 3.09 -2.08 -19.80
CA THR A 115 3.00 -2.68 -18.46
C THR A 115 3.65 -4.04 -18.45
N PHE A 116 4.68 -4.22 -17.62
CA PHE A 116 5.33 -5.53 -17.42
C PHE A 116 4.40 -6.43 -16.63
N ALA A 117 3.82 -7.44 -17.28
CA ALA A 117 2.77 -8.27 -16.72
C ALA A 117 2.72 -9.65 -17.35
N THR A 118 2.29 -10.65 -16.56
CA THR A 118 2.06 -12.03 -16.99
C THR A 118 0.74 -12.54 -16.46
N ILE A 119 0.25 -13.66 -16.97
CA ILE A 119 -0.89 -14.37 -16.41
C ILE A 119 -0.36 -15.36 -15.38
N THR A 120 -1.01 -15.44 -14.23
CA THR A 120 -0.77 -16.46 -13.21
C THR A 120 -2.10 -17.06 -12.78
N SER A 121 -2.09 -18.28 -12.27
CA SER A 121 -3.29 -18.94 -11.74
C SER A 121 -3.34 -18.78 -10.22
N ASP A 122 -4.52 -18.54 -9.68
CA ASP A 122 -4.74 -18.61 -8.24
C ASP A 122 -4.84 -20.08 -7.75
N ARG A 123 -4.98 -20.28 -6.45
CA ARG A 123 -5.10 -21.62 -5.83
C ARG A 123 -6.33 -22.41 -6.34
N ARG A 124 -7.28 -21.75 -6.98
CA ARG A 124 -8.52 -22.33 -7.54
C ARG A 124 -8.41 -22.53 -9.06
N GLY A 125 -7.23 -22.34 -9.66
CA GLY A 125 -7.00 -22.44 -11.11
C GLY A 125 -7.54 -21.27 -11.93
N LYS A 126 -8.05 -20.19 -11.28
CA LYS A 126 -8.54 -19.02 -12.01
C LYS A 126 -7.37 -18.16 -12.47
N GLU A 127 -7.34 -17.86 -13.75
CA GLU A 127 -6.35 -16.97 -14.34
C GLU A 127 -6.50 -15.53 -13.83
N LYS A 128 -5.35 -14.90 -13.53
CA LYS A 128 -5.25 -13.54 -13.05
C LYS A 128 -4.04 -12.86 -13.65
N ASP A 129 -4.18 -11.59 -14.05
CA ASP A 129 -3.04 -10.79 -14.42
C ASP A 129 -2.17 -10.48 -13.20
N LEU A 130 -0.89 -10.85 -13.29
CA LEU A 130 0.14 -10.48 -12.34
C LEU A 130 0.93 -9.32 -12.93
N ILE A 131 0.81 -8.14 -12.31
CA ILE A 131 1.30 -6.87 -12.82
C ILE A 131 2.44 -6.38 -11.93
N LEU A 132 3.48 -5.83 -12.55
CA LEU A 132 4.52 -5.10 -11.81
C LEU A 132 3.88 -3.90 -11.11
N TYR A 133 4.19 -3.73 -9.82
CA TYR A 133 3.63 -2.67 -9.00
C TYR A 133 3.86 -1.28 -9.62
N PRO A 134 2.79 -0.53 -9.90
CA PRO A 134 2.86 0.74 -10.60
C PRO A 134 3.27 1.88 -9.64
N ILE A 135 4.52 1.90 -9.21
CA ILE A 135 5.05 2.82 -8.19
C ILE A 135 4.72 4.29 -8.46
N ALA A 136 4.69 4.71 -9.74
CA ALA A 136 4.38 6.08 -10.11
C ALA A 136 2.94 6.49 -9.81
N TYR A 137 2.01 5.55 -9.67
CA TYR A 137 0.61 5.84 -9.33
C TYR A 137 0.37 5.86 -7.81
N THR A 138 1.40 5.60 -6.99
CA THR A 138 1.27 5.72 -5.53
C THR A 138 0.80 7.14 -5.16
N PRO A 139 -0.32 7.29 -4.45
CA PRO A 139 -0.80 8.59 -4.01
C PRO A 139 0.15 9.18 -2.95
N ILE A 140 0.30 10.51 -2.96
CA ILE A 140 1.06 11.21 -1.94
C ILE A 140 0.10 11.54 -0.79
N GLU A 141 0.35 10.93 0.38
CA GLU A 141 -0.46 11.08 1.59
C GLU A 141 0.33 11.87 2.63
N ARG A 142 0.26 13.19 2.57
CA ARG A 142 1.00 14.05 3.51
C ARG A 142 0.42 13.96 4.91
N HIS A 143 1.32 13.91 5.89
CA HIS A 143 0.93 14.05 7.29
C HIS A 143 0.32 15.44 7.51
N VAL A 144 -0.89 15.47 8.08
CA VAL A 144 -1.54 16.72 8.48
C VAL A 144 -1.09 17.06 9.89
N LYS A 145 -0.43 18.21 10.05
CA LYS A 145 0.05 18.69 11.36
C LYS A 145 -1.13 18.83 12.35
N VAL A 146 -0.87 18.53 13.62
CA VAL A 146 -1.84 18.83 14.69
C VAL A 146 -2.01 20.35 14.78
N LYS A 147 -3.24 20.81 15.01
CA LYS A 147 -3.57 22.23 15.12
C LYS A 147 -3.02 22.78 16.45
N GLY A 148 -2.10 23.74 16.37
CA GLY A 148 -1.61 24.50 17.52
C GLY A 148 -1.45 23.70 18.82
N ASP A 149 -1.98 24.23 19.90
CA ASP A 149 -1.90 23.67 21.26
C ASP A 149 -3.01 22.63 21.55
N SER A 150 -3.50 21.93 20.51
CA SER A 150 -4.58 20.94 20.67
C SER A 150 -4.07 19.72 21.44
N SER A 151 -4.58 19.52 22.68
CA SER A 151 -4.35 18.31 23.46
C SER A 151 -5.40 17.23 23.14
N PRO A 152 -5.02 15.94 23.07
CA PRO A 152 -5.97 14.84 23.00
C PRO A 152 -6.88 14.72 24.24
N ASP A 153 -6.39 15.24 25.38
CA ASP A 153 -7.10 15.19 26.67
C ASP A 153 -8.10 16.33 26.85
N ASP A 154 -8.17 17.27 25.89
CA ASP A 154 -9.14 18.37 25.94
C ASP A 154 -10.54 17.91 25.46
N PRO A 155 -11.55 17.85 26.35
CA PRO A 155 -12.90 17.40 25.99
C PRO A 155 -13.54 18.26 24.89
N SER A 156 -13.20 19.55 24.78
CA SER A 156 -13.73 20.46 23.76
C SER A 156 -13.25 20.12 22.36
N LEU A 157 -12.15 19.39 22.24
CA LEU A 157 -11.52 18.97 20.97
C LEU A 157 -11.84 17.52 20.57
N ARG A 158 -12.76 16.87 21.28
CA ARG A 158 -13.15 15.47 21.01
C ARG A 158 -13.53 15.25 19.55
N GLU A 159 -14.38 16.09 18.98
CA GLU A 159 -14.81 15.99 17.58
C GLU A 159 -13.65 16.19 16.60
N TYR A 160 -12.72 17.10 16.89
CA TYR A 160 -11.51 17.31 16.10
C TYR A 160 -10.63 16.05 16.07
N TRP A 161 -10.41 15.41 17.23
CA TRP A 161 -9.61 14.21 17.34
C TRP A 161 -10.28 13.00 16.70
N GLU A 162 -11.60 12.83 16.86
CA GLU A 162 -12.37 11.77 16.18
C GLU A 162 -12.27 11.88 14.66
N LYS A 163 -12.47 13.07 14.09
CA LYS A 163 -12.32 13.31 12.65
C LYS A 163 -10.89 13.02 12.18
N ARG A 164 -9.91 13.39 12.99
CA ARG A 164 -8.51 13.15 12.71
C ARG A 164 -8.19 11.66 12.72
N HIS A 165 -8.58 10.92 13.74
CA HIS A 165 -8.39 9.48 13.86
C HIS A 165 -9.08 8.72 12.71
N GLN A 166 -10.31 9.06 12.37
CA GLN A 166 -11.00 8.47 11.23
C GLN A 166 -10.29 8.68 9.90
N LYS A 167 -9.74 9.87 9.67
CA LYS A 167 -9.00 10.18 8.46
C LYS A 167 -7.71 9.36 8.34
N TYR A 168 -6.93 9.25 9.42
CA TYR A 168 -5.69 8.49 9.44
C TYR A 168 -5.94 6.98 9.51
N GLY A 169 -6.93 6.57 10.26
CA GLY A 169 -7.32 5.17 10.38
C GLY A 169 -7.71 4.56 9.05
N LYS A 170 -8.45 5.28 8.21
CA LYS A 170 -8.81 4.82 6.86
C LYS A 170 -7.58 4.58 5.95
N SER A 171 -6.43 5.19 6.23
CA SER A 171 -5.18 4.94 5.53
C SER A 171 -4.29 3.88 6.18
N TYR A 172 -4.64 3.39 7.37
CA TYR A 172 -3.89 2.36 8.10
C TYR A 172 -3.85 1.03 7.33
N TRP A 173 -4.97 0.64 6.73
CA TRP A 173 -5.04 -0.54 5.87
C TRP A 173 -5.00 -0.14 4.39
N GLU A 174 -4.32 -0.97 3.59
CA GLU A 174 -4.33 -0.81 2.13
C GLU A 174 -5.78 -0.86 1.62
N ARG A 175 -6.17 0.09 0.75
CA ARG A 175 -7.50 0.13 0.13
C ARG A 175 -7.84 -1.22 -0.49
N ASN A 176 -9.08 -1.68 -0.27
CA ASN A 176 -9.59 -2.97 -0.73
C ASN A 176 -8.91 -4.22 -0.12
N SER A 177 -7.99 -4.06 0.85
CA SER A 177 -7.52 -5.19 1.65
C SER A 177 -8.67 -5.84 2.43
N ARG A 178 -8.45 -7.07 2.91
CA ARG A 178 -9.45 -7.78 3.73
C ARG A 178 -9.86 -6.95 4.95
N ASN A 179 -8.89 -6.45 5.71
CA ASN A 179 -9.13 -5.65 6.91
C ASN A 179 -9.84 -4.32 6.61
N TYR A 180 -9.47 -3.65 5.50
CA TYR A 180 -10.16 -2.46 5.04
C TYR A 180 -11.66 -2.71 4.79
N LYS A 181 -11.99 -3.83 4.11
CA LYS A 181 -13.39 -4.19 3.81
C LYS A 181 -14.18 -4.56 5.06
N ILE A 182 -13.55 -5.25 6.02
CA ILE A 182 -14.17 -5.54 7.32
C ILE A 182 -14.53 -4.22 8.03
N ALA A 183 -13.56 -3.32 8.19
CA ALA A 183 -13.78 -2.02 8.82
C ALA A 183 -14.83 -1.16 8.09
N GLN A 184 -14.84 -1.21 6.75
CA GLN A 184 -15.85 -0.51 5.94
C GLN A 184 -17.26 -1.04 6.18
N ASN A 185 -17.43 -2.37 6.27
CA ASN A 185 -18.74 -3.00 6.54
C ASN A 185 -19.32 -2.61 7.91
N GLN A 186 -18.47 -2.34 8.91
CA GLN A 186 -18.89 -1.89 10.24
C GLN A 186 -18.81 -0.37 10.43
N ASN A 187 -18.76 0.40 9.31
CA ASN A 187 -18.72 1.87 9.33
C ASN A 187 -17.59 2.46 10.19
N TRP A 188 -16.44 1.76 10.25
CA TRP A 188 -15.24 2.17 10.99
C TRP A 188 -15.45 2.29 12.51
N LYS A 189 -16.46 1.60 13.06
CA LYS A 189 -16.77 1.58 14.48
C LYS A 189 -16.72 0.16 15.05
N CYS A 190 -16.29 0.05 16.29
CA CYS A 190 -16.39 -1.19 17.03
C CYS A 190 -17.88 -1.50 17.30
N PRO A 191 -18.41 -2.68 16.92
CA PRO A 191 -19.83 -2.99 17.11
C PRO A 191 -20.23 -3.18 18.58
N ILE A 192 -19.27 -3.33 19.49
CA ILE A 192 -19.55 -3.54 20.92
C ILE A 192 -19.58 -2.22 21.67
N CYS A 193 -18.52 -1.40 21.59
CA CYS A 193 -18.46 -0.12 22.32
C CYS A 193 -18.97 1.07 21.51
N GLY A 194 -19.20 0.93 20.20
CA GLY A 194 -19.67 2.01 19.31
C GLY A 194 -18.61 3.06 18.97
N GLU A 195 -17.40 2.96 19.54
CA GLU A 195 -16.33 3.92 19.30
C GLU A 195 -15.63 3.68 17.95
N SER A 196 -14.88 4.69 17.51
CA SER A 196 -14.08 4.58 16.29
C SER A 196 -13.02 3.49 16.45
N LEU A 197 -12.84 2.62 15.44
CA LEU A 197 -11.76 1.63 15.40
C LEU A 197 -10.36 2.24 15.54
N PHE A 198 -10.23 3.55 15.36
CA PHE A 198 -8.96 4.27 15.41
C PHE A 198 -8.88 5.23 16.58
N ASN A 199 -9.37 4.80 17.74
CA ASN A 199 -9.25 5.56 18.99
C ASN A 199 -7.88 5.40 19.68
N GLY A 200 -6.96 4.61 19.10
CA GLY A 200 -5.62 4.34 19.63
C GLY A 200 -5.50 3.00 20.37
N GLU A 201 -6.59 2.26 20.54
CA GLU A 201 -6.57 0.93 21.11
C GLU A 201 -6.18 -0.13 20.07
N GLU A 202 -5.61 -1.24 20.54
CA GLU A 202 -5.32 -2.39 19.70
C GLU A 202 -6.61 -3.02 19.18
N LEU A 203 -6.54 -3.52 17.94
CA LEU A 203 -7.66 -4.11 17.24
C LEU A 203 -7.44 -5.60 16.99
N ASP A 204 -8.43 -6.38 17.38
CA ASP A 204 -8.52 -7.81 17.07
C ASP A 204 -9.58 -8.08 16.02
N THR A 205 -9.37 -9.13 15.21
CA THR A 205 -10.33 -9.57 14.20
C THR A 205 -11.00 -10.85 14.66
N HIS A 206 -12.30 -10.79 14.86
CA HIS A 206 -13.12 -11.90 15.34
C HIS A 206 -14.14 -12.36 14.29
N HIS A 207 -14.53 -13.64 14.38
CA HIS A 207 -15.66 -14.17 13.64
C HIS A 207 -16.99 -13.73 14.30
N ILE A 208 -17.96 -13.30 13.50
CA ILE A 208 -19.32 -12.99 13.96
C ILE A 208 -20.00 -14.30 14.36
N VAL A 209 -19.92 -15.32 13.49
CA VAL A 209 -20.30 -16.71 13.78
C VAL A 209 -19.02 -17.51 13.92
N PRO A 210 -18.77 -18.13 15.10
CA PRO A 210 -17.56 -18.95 15.31
C PRO A 210 -17.43 -20.08 14.29
N VAL A 211 -16.20 -20.39 13.89
CA VAL A 211 -15.91 -21.49 12.94
C VAL A 211 -16.45 -22.82 13.45
N ALA A 212 -16.37 -23.07 14.77
CA ALA A 212 -16.96 -24.26 15.41
C ALA A 212 -18.48 -24.37 15.29
N GLN A 213 -19.17 -23.26 14.98
CA GLN A 213 -20.61 -23.19 14.75
C GLN A 213 -20.99 -23.05 13.29
N GLY A 214 -20.06 -23.37 12.37
CA GLY A 214 -20.28 -23.30 10.93
C GLY A 214 -19.99 -21.96 10.28
N GLY A 215 -19.38 -21.02 11.00
CA GLY A 215 -18.94 -19.74 10.46
C GLY A 215 -17.79 -19.90 9.45
N ASP A 216 -17.79 -19.07 8.41
CA ASP A 216 -16.74 -19.05 7.40
C ASP A 216 -15.70 -17.93 7.66
N ASN A 217 -14.60 -17.95 6.86
CA ASN A 217 -13.57 -16.93 6.89
C ASN A 217 -13.85 -15.76 5.91
N SER A 218 -15.10 -15.58 5.47
CA SER A 218 -15.44 -14.48 4.56
C SER A 218 -15.40 -13.13 5.27
N VAL A 219 -15.24 -12.06 4.49
CA VAL A 219 -15.26 -10.69 5.01
C VAL A 219 -16.60 -10.35 5.70
N LYS A 220 -17.68 -11.04 5.31
CA LYS A 220 -19.02 -10.85 5.87
C LYS A 220 -19.17 -11.44 7.28
N ASN A 221 -18.39 -12.47 7.59
CA ASN A 221 -18.38 -13.14 8.89
C ASN A 221 -17.26 -12.65 9.82
N LEU A 222 -16.61 -11.55 9.50
CA LEU A 222 -15.51 -11.00 10.29
C LEU A 222 -15.83 -9.58 10.76
N GLN A 223 -15.36 -9.25 11.96
CA GLN A 223 -15.44 -7.92 12.55
C GLN A 223 -14.18 -7.57 13.30
N HIS A 224 -13.83 -6.27 13.34
CA HIS A 224 -12.78 -5.72 14.17
C HIS A 224 -13.37 -5.25 15.49
N LEU A 225 -12.75 -5.64 16.59
CA LEU A 225 -13.08 -5.24 17.95
C LEU A 225 -11.87 -4.61 18.61
N HIS A 226 -12.08 -3.72 19.59
CA HIS A 226 -11.00 -3.29 20.46
C HIS A 226 -10.58 -4.44 21.39
N ALA A 227 -9.29 -4.66 21.55
CA ALA A 227 -8.74 -5.79 22.32
C ALA A 227 -9.17 -5.79 23.81
N ARG A 228 -9.47 -4.62 24.36
CA ARG A 228 -9.93 -4.46 25.76
C ARG A 228 -11.41 -4.81 26.00
N VAL A 229 -12.17 -5.03 24.95
CA VAL A 229 -13.59 -5.37 25.09
C VAL A 229 -13.68 -6.89 25.30
N PRO A 230 -14.16 -7.38 26.47
CA PRO A 230 -14.30 -8.80 26.71
C PRO A 230 -15.30 -9.40 25.71
N TYR A 231 -14.81 -10.27 24.82
CA TYR A 231 -15.65 -11.02 23.92
C TYR A 231 -16.38 -12.13 24.69
N THR A 232 -17.52 -11.81 25.22
CA THR A 232 -18.46 -12.83 25.74
C THR A 232 -19.26 -13.35 24.55
N GLY A 233 -18.95 -14.56 24.07
CA GLY A 233 -19.37 -15.19 22.82
C GLY A 233 -20.88 -15.37 22.56
N THR A 234 -21.75 -14.47 23.05
CA THR A 234 -23.19 -14.51 22.88
C THR A 234 -23.78 -13.10 22.76
N PHE A 235 -23.39 -12.36 21.72
CA PHE A 235 -24.19 -11.17 21.35
C PHE A 235 -25.12 -11.50 20.18
N LYS A 236 -26.43 -11.62 20.47
CA LYS A 236 -27.47 -11.53 19.45
C LYS A 236 -27.39 -10.12 18.84
N ILE A 237 -26.91 -10.04 17.59
CA ILE A 237 -26.92 -8.80 16.82
C ILE A 237 -28.39 -8.42 16.58
N GLN A 238 -28.85 -7.33 17.20
CA GLN A 238 -30.04 -6.65 16.75
C GLN A 238 -29.76 -6.02 15.40
N VAL A 239 -30.18 -6.71 14.34
CA VAL A 239 -30.11 -6.17 12.98
C VAL A 239 -31.13 -5.03 12.90
N TYR A 240 -30.68 -3.78 13.00
CA TYR A 240 -31.52 -2.65 12.60
C TYR A 240 -31.67 -2.70 11.08
N ARG A 241 -32.77 -3.27 10.62
CA ARG A 241 -33.26 -3.06 9.26
C ARG A 241 -33.66 -1.59 9.16
N LEU A 242 -32.87 -0.80 8.46
CA LEU A 242 -33.32 0.48 7.95
C LEU A 242 -34.38 0.20 6.89
N LYS A 243 -35.59 0.75 7.14
CA LYS A 243 -36.66 0.85 6.16
C LYS A 243 -36.31 1.84 5.09
#